data_050520f7a68c865cbbd3597826c4817b
#
_entry.id   050520f7a68c865cbbd3597826c4817b
#
_cell.length_a   1.000
_cell.length_b   1.000
_cell.length_c   1.000
_cell.angle_alpha   90.00
_cell.angle_beta   90.00
_cell.angle_gamma   90.00
#
_symmetry.space_group_name_H-M   'P 1'
#
loop_
_entity.id
_entity.type
_entity.pdbx_description
1 polymer ?
#
loop_
_entity_poly.entity_id
_entity_poly.type
_entity_poly.pdbx_seq_one_letter_code
_entity_poly.pdbx_strand_id
1 'polypeptide(L)'
;MIEVTKPRAIALGYFDGVHLGHRALMQKAVERAKQIGGTSAVFTFDVHPDSVVMGRQVPLLTANAYRRDEIKLLGGVDEVIFGHFDERMQHMDWRDFIHKMLIGQFHAGWIISGRNNRFGYKGLGNAEGMAVECEKAGIGYDCIEDIKVYGIEVSSTYIRQLIAQGDMEGAAKFLGHPYTVTGIVEHGRRVGTSVLKVPTVNLRLPSEMALPPYGVYATRVLVDGKSYIAATNIGVKPTFVDGGAPTIEPHLLDFSGDLYGKMIHVELHKFLRPEMQFESVEALKNAIDENIRQTRDLFAEE
;
A
#
# COMPACT_ATOMS: atom_id res chain seq x y z
N MET A 1 38.56 13.71 -7.00
CA MET A 1 38.27 12.75 -5.91
C MET A 1 37.29 11.76 -6.50
N ILE A 2 37.62 10.47 -6.49
CA ILE A 2 36.65 9.43 -6.89
C ILE A 2 35.60 9.39 -5.76
N GLU A 3 34.36 9.72 -6.05
CA GLU A 3 33.27 9.62 -5.10
C GLU A 3 33.14 8.14 -4.74
N VAL A 4 33.56 7.74 -3.55
CA VAL A 4 33.44 6.37 -3.08
C VAL A 4 31.98 6.13 -2.81
N THR A 5 31.33 5.37 -3.69
CA THR A 5 29.92 5.01 -3.53
C THR A 5 29.77 4.22 -2.23
N LYS A 6 28.98 4.74 -1.28
CA LYS A 6 28.74 4.05 -0.01
C LYS A 6 28.04 2.71 -0.26
N PRO A 7 28.42 1.66 0.48
CA PRO A 7 27.72 0.38 0.37
C PRO A 7 26.25 0.51 0.81
N ARG A 8 25.39 -0.31 0.25
CA ARG A 8 23.96 -0.34 0.61
C ARG A 8 23.59 -1.59 1.40
N ALA A 9 22.75 -1.44 2.42
CA ALA A 9 21.99 -2.54 2.99
C ALA A 9 20.62 -2.57 2.30
N ILE A 10 20.38 -3.62 1.49
CA ILE A 10 19.24 -3.67 0.57
C ILE A 10 18.23 -4.71 1.04
N ALA A 11 17.01 -4.27 1.38
CA ALA A 11 15.85 -5.15 1.60
C ALA A 11 15.17 -5.47 0.26
N LEU A 12 14.89 -6.76 0.02
CA LEU A 12 14.28 -7.26 -1.20
C LEU A 12 12.80 -7.58 -0.98
N GLY A 13 11.94 -7.10 -1.86
CA GLY A 13 10.51 -7.40 -1.83
C GLY A 13 9.71 -6.55 -2.81
N TYR A 14 8.43 -6.85 -2.97
CA TYR A 14 7.53 -5.98 -3.74
C TYR A 14 7.00 -4.82 -2.89
N PHE A 15 6.90 -5.00 -1.58
CA PHE A 15 6.49 -4.01 -0.58
C PHE A 15 5.10 -3.42 -0.80
N ASP A 16 4.18 -4.22 -1.33
CA ASP A 16 2.79 -3.85 -1.49
C ASP A 16 2.07 -3.76 -0.14
N GLY A 17 1.55 -2.59 0.20
CA GLY A 17 0.88 -2.31 1.48
C GLY A 17 1.82 -2.15 2.67
N VAL A 18 3.12 -2.18 2.49
CA VAL A 18 4.15 -1.95 3.53
C VAL A 18 3.78 -2.56 4.91
N HIS A 19 3.24 -3.78 4.89
CA HIS A 19 2.74 -4.50 6.06
C HIS A 19 3.86 -4.82 7.08
N LEU A 20 3.49 -5.33 8.26
CA LEU A 20 4.42 -5.59 9.36
C LEU A 20 5.64 -6.44 8.95
N GLY A 21 5.45 -7.46 8.09
CA GLY A 21 6.57 -8.25 7.55
C GLY A 21 7.53 -7.41 6.69
N HIS A 22 7.01 -6.53 5.84
CA HIS A 22 7.82 -5.60 5.06
C HIS A 22 8.58 -4.62 5.95
N ARG A 23 7.94 -4.09 6.99
CA ARG A 23 8.60 -3.18 7.94
C ARG A 23 9.75 -3.84 8.67
N ALA A 24 9.63 -5.13 9.04
CA ALA A 24 10.73 -5.88 9.65
C ALA A 24 11.96 -5.98 8.73
N LEU A 25 11.76 -6.23 7.42
CA LEU A 25 12.84 -6.23 6.43
C LEU A 25 13.52 -4.86 6.33
N MET A 26 12.74 -3.79 6.25
CA MET A 26 13.25 -2.42 6.12
C MET A 26 13.96 -1.95 7.39
N GLN A 27 13.44 -2.26 8.56
CA GLN A 27 14.10 -1.96 9.84
C GLN A 27 15.45 -2.66 9.94
N LYS A 28 15.55 -3.93 9.48
CA LYS A 28 16.80 -4.65 9.42
C LYS A 28 17.79 -3.99 8.43
N ALA A 29 17.30 -3.51 7.28
CA ALA A 29 18.14 -2.77 6.33
C ALA A 29 18.70 -1.47 6.94
N VAL A 30 17.89 -0.71 7.68
CA VAL A 30 18.34 0.49 8.41
C VAL A 30 19.38 0.15 9.47
N GLU A 31 19.20 -0.94 10.21
CA GLU A 31 20.17 -1.42 11.21
C GLU A 31 21.52 -1.77 10.55
N ARG A 32 21.47 -2.57 9.48
CA ARG A 32 22.68 -3.02 8.76
C ARG A 32 23.42 -1.90 8.03
N ALA A 33 22.66 -0.94 7.48
CA ALA A 33 23.26 0.25 6.86
C ALA A 33 24.15 1.01 7.86
N LYS A 34 23.69 1.20 9.09
CA LYS A 34 24.48 1.82 10.16
C LYS A 34 25.74 1.00 10.49
N GLN A 35 25.61 -0.33 10.53
CA GLN A 35 26.73 -1.23 10.83
C GLN A 35 27.83 -1.18 9.77
N ILE A 36 27.48 -1.08 8.48
CA ILE A 36 28.45 -1.03 7.38
C ILE A 36 28.86 0.39 7.00
N GLY A 37 28.38 1.42 7.73
CA GLY A 37 28.67 2.84 7.39
C GLY A 37 28.09 3.25 6.03
N GLY A 38 27.01 2.62 5.59
CA GLY A 38 26.38 2.78 4.30
C GLY A 38 25.00 3.44 4.35
N THR A 39 24.17 3.19 3.33
CA THR A 39 22.79 3.65 3.23
C THR A 39 21.81 2.48 3.24
N SER A 40 20.63 2.69 3.83
CA SER A 40 19.53 1.71 3.79
C SER A 40 18.75 1.86 2.50
N ALA A 41 18.47 0.75 1.84
CA ALA A 41 17.72 0.74 0.60
C ALA A 41 16.68 -0.38 0.54
N VAL A 42 15.64 -0.13 -0.23
CA VAL A 42 14.71 -1.15 -0.69
C VAL A 42 14.92 -1.35 -2.18
N PHE A 43 14.99 -2.60 -2.63
CA PHE A 43 14.86 -2.95 -4.03
C PHE A 43 13.48 -3.58 -4.26
N THR A 44 12.72 -2.99 -5.18
CA THR A 44 11.39 -3.43 -5.59
C THR A 44 11.21 -3.30 -7.10
N PHE A 45 10.07 -3.75 -7.65
CA PHE A 45 9.76 -3.62 -9.07
C PHE A 45 8.64 -2.59 -9.30
N ASP A 46 8.66 -1.95 -10.46
CA ASP A 46 7.65 -0.98 -10.90
C ASP A 46 6.29 -1.64 -11.19
N VAL A 47 6.29 -2.90 -11.61
CA VAL A 47 5.09 -3.73 -11.80
C VAL A 47 5.17 -4.99 -10.94
N HIS A 48 4.01 -5.53 -10.53
CA HIS A 48 3.97 -6.76 -9.75
C HIS A 48 4.47 -7.93 -10.59
N PRO A 49 5.55 -8.64 -10.19
CA PRO A 49 6.12 -9.74 -10.98
C PRO A 49 5.07 -10.79 -11.38
N ASP A 50 4.19 -11.19 -10.44
CA ASP A 50 3.14 -12.15 -10.72
C ASP A 50 2.13 -11.67 -11.77
N SER A 51 1.92 -10.35 -11.88
CA SER A 51 1.04 -9.82 -12.93
C SER A 51 1.61 -10.06 -14.32
N VAL A 52 2.93 -9.95 -14.47
CA VAL A 52 3.63 -10.23 -15.74
C VAL A 52 3.68 -11.73 -15.99
N VAL A 53 4.06 -12.52 -15.00
CA VAL A 53 4.23 -13.98 -15.14
C VAL A 53 2.89 -14.69 -15.39
N MET A 54 1.81 -14.26 -14.70
CA MET A 54 0.49 -14.88 -14.82
C MET A 54 -0.37 -14.27 -15.93
N GLY A 55 0.05 -13.15 -16.53
CA GLY A 55 -0.74 -12.42 -17.53
C GLY A 55 -2.05 -11.85 -16.99
N ARG A 56 -2.17 -11.64 -15.68
CA ARG A 56 -3.36 -11.06 -15.02
C ARG A 56 -2.95 -10.07 -13.94
N GLN A 57 -3.71 -9.00 -13.81
CA GLN A 57 -3.44 -8.00 -12.79
C GLN A 57 -3.63 -8.58 -11.37
N VAL A 58 -2.61 -8.41 -10.52
CA VAL A 58 -2.71 -8.66 -9.07
C VAL A 58 -3.22 -7.37 -8.44
N PRO A 59 -4.35 -7.40 -7.70
CA PRO A 59 -4.83 -6.20 -7.01
C PRO A 59 -3.81 -5.72 -5.98
N LEU A 60 -3.47 -4.44 -5.99
CA LEU A 60 -2.45 -3.86 -5.10
C LEU A 60 -3.07 -3.30 -3.82
N LEU A 61 -2.34 -3.36 -2.74
CA LEU A 61 -2.69 -2.70 -1.46
C LEU A 61 -2.31 -1.21 -1.49
N THR A 62 -1.29 -0.86 -2.28
CA THR A 62 -0.83 0.51 -2.48
C THR A 62 -0.67 0.78 -3.96
N ALA A 63 -1.29 1.85 -4.46
CA ALA A 63 -1.12 2.23 -5.86
C ALA A 63 0.34 2.52 -6.19
N ASN A 64 0.80 2.06 -7.37
CA ASN A 64 2.20 2.20 -7.81
C ASN A 64 2.73 3.63 -7.73
N ALA A 65 1.88 4.62 -8.03
CA ALA A 65 2.23 6.04 -7.99
C ALA A 65 2.66 6.52 -6.59
N TYR A 66 2.13 5.90 -5.51
CA TYR A 66 2.36 6.34 -4.13
C TYR A 66 3.24 5.37 -3.32
N ARG A 67 3.56 4.20 -3.86
CA ARG A 67 4.29 3.14 -3.14
C ARG A 67 5.70 3.57 -2.69
N ARG A 68 6.38 4.42 -3.45
CA ARG A 68 7.68 4.97 -3.04
C ARG A 68 7.57 5.77 -1.74
N ASP A 69 6.58 6.65 -1.67
CA ASP A 69 6.41 7.55 -0.53
C ASP A 69 5.96 6.78 0.70
N GLU A 70 5.09 5.79 0.52
CA GLU A 70 4.65 4.91 1.61
C GLU A 70 5.80 4.04 2.15
N ILE A 71 6.65 3.46 1.28
CA ILE A 71 7.85 2.73 1.68
C ILE A 71 8.77 3.63 2.52
N LYS A 72 9.01 4.86 2.09
CA LYS A 72 9.86 5.80 2.84
C LYS A 72 9.24 6.21 4.16
N LEU A 73 7.94 6.52 4.16
CA LEU A 73 7.21 6.98 5.34
C LEU A 73 7.16 5.90 6.43
N LEU A 74 6.79 4.68 6.05
CA LEU A 74 6.57 3.57 7.00
C LEU A 74 7.81 2.74 7.28
N GLY A 75 8.73 2.68 6.32
CA GLY A 75 9.96 1.88 6.42
C GLY A 75 11.17 2.62 6.96
N GLY A 76 11.20 3.95 6.84
CA GLY A 76 12.31 4.79 7.29
C GLY A 76 13.63 4.54 6.56
N VAL A 77 13.58 4.00 5.33
CA VAL A 77 14.77 3.74 4.51
C VAL A 77 15.20 4.99 3.74
N ASP A 78 16.52 5.11 3.49
CA ASP A 78 17.09 6.26 2.79
C ASP A 78 16.74 6.26 1.30
N GLU A 79 16.75 5.07 0.66
CA GLU A 79 16.58 4.93 -0.79
C GLU A 79 15.53 3.87 -1.15
N VAL A 80 14.79 4.13 -2.25
CA VAL A 80 13.90 3.14 -2.89
C VAL A 80 14.33 2.98 -4.34
N ILE A 81 14.81 1.80 -4.68
CA ILE A 81 15.30 1.42 -6.00
C ILE A 81 14.20 0.63 -6.71
N PHE A 82 13.73 1.12 -7.85
CA PHE A 82 12.79 0.42 -8.70
C PHE A 82 13.53 -0.26 -9.85
N GLY A 83 13.43 -1.58 -9.93
CA GLY A 83 13.78 -2.33 -11.12
C GLY A 83 12.58 -2.37 -12.07
N HIS A 84 12.84 -2.37 -13.39
CA HIS A 84 11.80 -2.65 -14.37
C HIS A 84 11.67 -4.16 -14.57
N PHE A 85 10.45 -4.70 -14.36
CA PHE A 85 10.21 -6.13 -14.52
C PHE A 85 9.71 -6.45 -15.93
N ASP A 86 10.67 -6.54 -16.85
CA ASP A 86 10.47 -6.92 -18.26
C ASP A 86 10.84 -8.39 -18.52
N GLU A 87 10.76 -8.81 -19.79
CA GLU A 87 11.12 -10.15 -20.22
C GLU A 87 12.59 -10.50 -19.91
N ARG A 88 13.49 -9.53 -20.01
CA ARG A 88 14.91 -9.70 -19.67
C ARG A 88 15.09 -9.97 -18.18
N MET A 89 14.41 -9.23 -17.34
CA MET A 89 14.43 -9.43 -15.89
C MET A 89 13.79 -10.78 -15.51
N GLN A 90 12.69 -11.15 -16.14
CA GLN A 90 12.02 -12.44 -15.93
C GLN A 90 12.94 -13.63 -16.25
N HIS A 91 13.83 -13.51 -17.24
CA HIS A 91 14.75 -14.57 -17.64
C HIS A 91 16.15 -14.45 -17.03
N MET A 92 16.37 -13.49 -16.11
CA MET A 92 17.66 -13.30 -15.46
C MET A 92 18.03 -14.51 -14.59
N ASP A 93 19.24 -15.02 -14.76
CA ASP A 93 19.78 -16.04 -13.84
C ASP A 93 19.83 -15.48 -12.40
N TRP A 94 19.45 -16.29 -11.44
CA TRP A 94 19.35 -15.84 -10.05
C TRP A 94 20.71 -15.46 -9.45
N ARG A 95 21.83 -16.03 -9.90
CA ARG A 95 23.18 -15.62 -9.48
C ARG A 95 23.57 -14.29 -10.12
N ASP A 96 23.19 -14.08 -11.39
CA ASP A 96 23.40 -12.81 -12.07
C ASP A 96 22.62 -11.67 -11.39
N PHE A 97 21.40 -11.95 -10.90
CA PHE A 97 20.66 -10.99 -10.09
C PHE A 97 21.45 -10.58 -8.84
N ILE A 98 22.08 -11.52 -8.14
CA ILE A 98 22.90 -11.19 -6.95
C ILE A 98 24.17 -10.45 -7.37
N HIS A 99 25.01 -11.06 -8.20
CA HIS A 99 26.35 -10.57 -8.46
C HIS A 99 26.40 -9.37 -9.39
N LYS A 100 25.65 -9.38 -10.49
CA LYS A 100 25.69 -8.29 -11.48
C LYS A 100 24.79 -7.12 -11.07
N MET A 101 23.58 -7.42 -10.56
CA MET A 101 22.63 -6.36 -10.25
C MET A 101 22.78 -5.86 -8.82
N LEU A 102 22.57 -6.69 -7.80
CA LEU A 102 22.57 -6.21 -6.41
C LEU A 102 23.97 -5.72 -5.99
N ILE A 103 25.00 -6.54 -6.21
CA ILE A 103 26.38 -6.21 -5.82
C ILE A 103 27.00 -5.23 -6.81
N GLY A 104 27.02 -5.59 -8.09
CA GLY A 104 27.75 -4.82 -9.13
C GLY A 104 27.12 -3.47 -9.44
N GLN A 105 25.80 -3.43 -9.67
CA GLN A 105 25.11 -2.21 -10.07
C GLN A 105 24.65 -1.38 -8.86
N PHE A 106 24.09 -2.02 -7.82
CA PHE A 106 23.53 -1.31 -6.67
C PHE A 106 24.46 -1.27 -5.44
N HIS A 107 25.69 -1.79 -5.56
CA HIS A 107 26.69 -1.76 -4.51
C HIS A 107 26.19 -2.31 -3.16
N ALA A 108 25.49 -3.45 -3.21
CA ALA A 108 25.04 -4.11 -2.00
C ALA A 108 26.23 -4.58 -1.16
N GLY A 109 26.34 -4.07 0.07
CA GLY A 109 27.25 -4.57 1.11
C GLY A 109 26.53 -5.47 2.10
N TRP A 110 25.19 -5.43 2.10
CA TRP A 110 24.32 -6.31 2.89
C TRP A 110 23.00 -6.51 2.17
N ILE A 111 22.50 -7.74 2.15
CA ILE A 111 21.20 -8.07 1.54
C ILE A 111 20.28 -8.62 2.63
N ILE A 112 19.00 -8.20 2.63
CA ILE A 112 17.97 -8.63 3.54
C ILE A 112 16.81 -9.18 2.74
N SER A 113 16.34 -10.40 3.03
CA SER A 113 15.14 -10.94 2.41
C SER A 113 14.29 -11.76 3.39
N GLY A 114 13.02 -11.96 3.06
CA GLY A 114 12.17 -12.90 3.77
C GLY A 114 12.52 -14.35 3.40
N ARG A 115 12.18 -15.29 4.27
CA ARG A 115 12.41 -16.74 4.08
C ARG A 115 11.77 -17.28 2.80
N ASN A 116 10.57 -16.75 2.46
CA ASN A 116 9.80 -17.21 1.30
C ASN A 116 10.15 -16.45 0.01
N ASN A 117 11.19 -15.57 0.03
CA ASN A 117 11.58 -14.80 -1.13
C ASN A 117 12.09 -15.72 -2.25
N ARG A 118 11.54 -15.52 -3.47
CA ARG A 118 11.97 -16.21 -4.69
C ARG A 118 12.37 -15.18 -5.72
N PHE A 119 13.47 -15.43 -6.42
CA PHE A 119 14.01 -14.50 -7.41
C PHE A 119 14.73 -15.22 -8.54
N GLY A 120 15.05 -14.47 -9.61
CA GLY A 120 15.66 -15.02 -10.82
C GLY A 120 14.67 -15.85 -11.64
N TYR A 121 15.18 -16.39 -12.76
CA TYR A 121 14.35 -17.15 -13.70
C TYR A 121 13.59 -18.30 -13.02
N LYS A 122 12.28 -18.33 -13.21
CA LYS A 122 11.35 -19.31 -12.59
C LYS A 122 11.43 -19.40 -11.07
N GLY A 123 11.92 -18.34 -10.39
CA GLY A 123 12.05 -18.32 -8.93
C GLY A 123 13.03 -19.35 -8.38
N LEU A 124 14.07 -19.71 -9.15
CA LEU A 124 15.08 -20.69 -8.75
C LEU A 124 15.96 -20.20 -7.60
N GLY A 125 16.17 -18.88 -7.47
CA GLY A 125 16.84 -18.27 -6.33
C GLY A 125 15.97 -18.32 -5.08
N ASN A 126 16.60 -18.59 -3.94
CA ASN A 126 15.97 -18.68 -2.63
C ASN A 126 16.90 -18.17 -1.53
N ALA A 127 16.43 -18.16 -0.27
CA ALA A 127 17.19 -17.66 0.87
C ALA A 127 18.51 -18.42 1.08
N GLU A 128 18.53 -19.75 0.91
CA GLU A 128 19.72 -20.58 1.08
C GLU A 128 20.77 -20.28 0.02
N GLY A 129 20.36 -20.19 -1.26
CA GLY A 129 21.22 -19.80 -2.36
C GLY A 129 21.77 -18.38 -2.18
N MET A 130 20.95 -17.44 -1.70
CA MET A 130 21.37 -16.07 -1.39
C MET A 130 22.48 -16.07 -0.32
N ALA A 131 22.29 -16.80 0.77
CA ALA A 131 23.28 -16.90 1.85
C ALA A 131 24.64 -17.38 1.33
N VAL A 132 24.66 -18.46 0.53
CA VAL A 132 25.88 -19.03 -0.06
C VAL A 132 26.60 -18.04 -0.99
N GLU A 133 25.85 -17.34 -1.85
CA GLU A 133 26.46 -16.40 -2.81
C GLU A 133 26.92 -15.11 -2.12
N CYS A 134 26.22 -14.63 -1.07
CA CYS A 134 26.68 -13.49 -0.26
C CYS A 134 27.98 -13.83 0.50
N GLU A 135 28.09 -15.02 1.10
CA GLU A 135 29.31 -15.49 1.77
C GLU A 135 30.49 -15.53 0.80
N LYS A 136 30.32 -16.10 -0.40
CA LYS A 136 31.35 -16.11 -1.46
C LYS A 136 31.77 -14.71 -1.90
N ALA A 137 30.85 -13.75 -1.91
CA ALA A 137 31.09 -12.37 -2.30
C ALA A 137 31.66 -11.51 -1.15
N GLY A 138 31.73 -12.04 0.08
CA GLY A 138 32.22 -11.32 1.25
C GLY A 138 31.28 -10.21 1.72
N ILE A 139 29.97 -10.31 1.46
CA ILE A 139 28.92 -9.36 1.90
C ILE A 139 27.99 -10.01 2.92
N GLY A 140 27.29 -9.18 3.71
CA GLY A 140 26.35 -9.68 4.71
C GLY A 140 25.01 -10.12 4.12
N TYR A 141 24.35 -11.06 4.80
CA TYR A 141 22.99 -11.51 4.49
C TYR A 141 22.17 -11.76 5.75
N ASP A 142 20.95 -11.27 5.79
CA ASP A 142 19.96 -11.64 6.79
C ASP A 142 18.70 -12.22 6.12
N CYS A 143 18.29 -13.39 6.58
CA CYS A 143 16.98 -13.97 6.28
C CYS A 143 16.04 -13.67 7.45
N ILE A 144 14.96 -12.92 7.19
CA ILE A 144 13.96 -12.58 8.20
C ILE A 144 12.88 -13.65 8.20
N GLU A 145 12.58 -14.16 9.39
CA GLU A 145 11.50 -15.11 9.61
C GLU A 145 10.13 -14.43 9.40
N ASP A 146 9.13 -15.26 9.05
CA ASP A 146 7.78 -14.78 8.79
C ASP A 146 7.16 -14.17 10.06
N ILE A 147 6.74 -12.93 9.98
CA ILE A 147 6.04 -12.24 11.06
C ILE A 147 4.61 -12.81 11.16
N LYS A 148 4.18 -13.07 12.39
CA LYS A 148 2.84 -13.58 12.68
C LYS A 148 2.08 -12.66 13.62
N VAL A 149 0.81 -12.44 13.31
CA VAL A 149 -0.16 -11.74 14.14
C VAL A 149 -1.26 -12.76 14.50
N TYR A 150 -1.50 -12.97 15.79
CA TYR A 150 -2.42 -14.00 16.30
C TYR A 150 -2.17 -15.40 15.74
N GLY A 151 -0.89 -15.76 15.49
CA GLY A 151 -0.49 -17.05 14.92
C GLY A 151 -0.65 -17.18 13.40
N ILE A 152 -1.20 -16.18 12.73
CA ILE A 152 -1.38 -16.13 11.27
C ILE A 152 -0.22 -15.34 10.64
N GLU A 153 0.34 -15.88 9.56
CA GLU A 153 1.41 -15.23 8.81
C GLU A 153 0.93 -13.94 8.16
N VAL A 154 1.74 -12.89 8.31
CA VAL A 154 1.48 -11.58 7.69
C VAL A 154 1.88 -11.64 6.22
N SER A 155 0.90 -11.49 5.33
CA SER A 155 1.15 -11.46 3.88
C SER A 155 0.17 -10.54 3.16
N SER A 156 0.61 -9.92 2.03
CA SER A 156 -0.27 -9.11 1.19
C SER A 156 -1.48 -9.90 0.68
N THR A 157 -1.33 -11.21 0.45
CA THR A 157 -2.45 -12.08 0.02
C THR A 157 -3.53 -12.17 1.07
N TYR A 158 -3.18 -12.42 2.33
CA TYR A 158 -4.15 -12.49 3.42
C TYR A 158 -4.81 -11.13 3.69
N ILE A 159 -4.03 -10.05 3.63
CA ILE A 159 -4.55 -8.69 3.81
C ILE A 159 -5.58 -8.35 2.70
N ARG A 160 -5.32 -8.73 1.43
CA ARG A 160 -6.31 -8.55 0.35
C ARG A 160 -7.61 -9.32 0.61
N GLN A 161 -7.54 -10.49 1.22
CA GLN A 161 -8.75 -11.24 1.60
C GLN A 161 -9.57 -10.51 2.67
N LEU A 162 -8.92 -9.95 3.69
CA LEU A 162 -9.59 -9.15 4.71
C LEU A 162 -10.25 -7.90 4.11
N ILE A 163 -9.54 -7.18 3.23
CA ILE A 163 -10.08 -6.03 2.52
C ILE A 163 -11.30 -6.42 1.67
N ALA A 164 -11.23 -7.52 0.92
CA ALA A 164 -12.33 -8.00 0.09
C ALA A 164 -13.56 -8.43 0.91
N GLN A 165 -13.37 -8.77 2.18
CA GLN A 165 -14.45 -9.08 3.12
C GLN A 165 -15.00 -7.84 3.86
N GLY A 166 -14.36 -6.67 3.71
CA GLY A 166 -14.70 -5.46 4.45
C GLY A 166 -14.15 -5.41 5.87
N ASP A 167 -13.29 -6.35 6.26
CA ASP A 167 -12.64 -6.37 7.57
C ASP A 167 -11.43 -5.41 7.60
N MET A 168 -11.73 -4.10 7.71
CA MET A 168 -10.71 -3.06 7.75
C MET A 168 -9.91 -3.09 9.04
N GLU A 169 -10.56 -3.41 10.17
CA GLU A 169 -9.92 -3.52 11.48
C GLU A 169 -8.93 -4.71 11.51
N GLY A 170 -9.34 -5.84 10.92
CA GLY A 170 -8.46 -6.99 10.71
C GLY A 170 -7.29 -6.64 9.79
N ALA A 171 -7.55 -6.04 8.63
CA ALA A 171 -6.52 -5.63 7.68
C ALA A 171 -5.48 -4.70 8.33
N ALA A 172 -5.92 -3.72 9.13
CA ALA A 172 -5.02 -2.79 9.82
C ALA A 172 -4.09 -3.49 10.81
N LYS A 173 -4.54 -4.56 11.49
CA LYS A 173 -3.69 -5.34 12.42
C LYS A 173 -2.52 -6.02 11.72
N PHE A 174 -2.69 -6.49 10.49
CA PHE A 174 -1.65 -7.13 9.68
C PHE A 174 -0.81 -6.12 8.90
N LEU A 175 -1.41 -5.03 8.43
CA LEU A 175 -0.69 -3.91 7.84
C LEU A 175 0.20 -3.20 8.87
N GLY A 176 -0.29 -3.02 10.10
CA GLY A 176 0.29 -2.16 11.13
C GLY A 176 -0.08 -0.68 10.95
N HIS A 177 -1.01 -0.39 10.05
CA HIS A 177 -1.62 0.91 9.76
C HIS A 177 -2.97 0.70 9.05
N PRO A 178 -3.87 1.69 8.99
CA PRO A 178 -5.13 1.56 8.26
C PRO A 178 -4.90 1.34 6.76
N TYR A 179 -5.81 0.59 6.11
CA TYR A 179 -5.82 0.51 4.64
C TYR A 179 -6.13 1.88 4.07
N THR A 180 -5.21 2.42 3.28
CA THR A 180 -5.23 3.81 2.84
C THR A 180 -5.33 3.93 1.34
N VAL A 181 -6.27 4.74 0.86
CA VAL A 181 -6.35 5.13 -0.55
C VAL A 181 -5.90 6.57 -0.69
N THR A 182 -4.88 6.75 -1.52
CA THR A 182 -4.31 8.08 -1.83
C THR A 182 -4.75 8.51 -3.22
N GLY A 183 -5.14 9.78 -3.38
CA GLY A 183 -5.52 10.32 -4.67
C GLY A 183 -5.69 11.83 -4.65
N ILE A 184 -5.84 12.39 -5.88
CA ILE A 184 -6.14 13.81 -6.07
C ILE A 184 -7.66 13.98 -6.11
N VAL A 185 -8.14 14.99 -5.40
CA VAL A 185 -9.56 15.33 -5.38
C VAL A 185 -10.01 15.86 -6.73
N GLU A 186 -10.97 15.19 -7.35
CA GLU A 186 -11.58 15.57 -8.62
C GLU A 186 -12.91 16.31 -8.41
N HIS A 187 -13.31 17.12 -9.42
CA HIS A 187 -14.64 17.74 -9.44
C HIS A 187 -15.72 16.67 -9.62
N GLY A 188 -16.53 16.43 -8.57
CA GLY A 188 -17.73 15.62 -8.68
C GLY A 188 -18.84 16.35 -9.45
N ARG A 189 -19.71 15.61 -10.14
CA ARG A 189 -20.99 16.18 -10.62
C ARG A 189 -21.83 16.53 -9.40
N ARG A 190 -22.04 17.82 -9.11
CA ARG A 190 -22.72 18.42 -7.93
C ARG A 190 -24.14 17.90 -7.62
N VAL A 191 -24.44 16.61 -7.81
CA VAL A 191 -25.78 16.05 -7.63
C VAL A 191 -26.15 15.91 -6.15
N GLY A 192 -25.18 15.61 -5.27
CA GLY A 192 -25.43 15.47 -3.82
C GLY A 192 -25.50 16.79 -3.04
N THR A 193 -24.88 17.85 -3.57
CA THR A 193 -24.79 19.17 -2.92
C THR A 193 -26.14 19.90 -2.87
N SER A 194 -27.05 19.61 -3.78
CA SER A 194 -28.36 20.29 -3.87
C SER A 194 -29.38 19.79 -2.85
N VAL A 195 -29.29 18.52 -2.40
CA VAL A 195 -30.25 17.92 -1.48
C VAL A 195 -29.76 17.96 -0.02
N LEU A 196 -28.45 17.77 0.21
CA LEU A 196 -27.90 17.56 1.56
C LEU A 196 -27.01 18.70 2.08
N LYS A 197 -26.69 19.72 1.26
CA LYS A 197 -25.79 20.85 1.58
C LYS A 197 -24.39 20.42 2.08
N VAL A 198 -23.96 19.21 1.73
CA VAL A 198 -22.75 18.61 2.22
C VAL A 198 -21.72 18.54 1.10
N PRO A 199 -20.55 19.18 1.22
CA PRO A 199 -19.49 19.08 0.22
C PRO A 199 -18.93 17.65 0.27
N THR A 200 -19.19 16.85 -0.77
CA THR A 200 -18.56 15.57 -0.97
C THR A 200 -17.32 15.70 -1.83
N VAL A 201 -16.25 15.15 -1.36
CA VAL A 201 -14.98 15.02 -2.08
C VAL A 201 -15.07 13.79 -2.99
N ASN A 202 -14.52 13.83 -4.18
CA ASN A 202 -14.52 12.69 -5.07
C ASN A 202 -13.10 12.28 -5.42
N LEU A 203 -12.77 11.01 -5.18
CA LEU A 203 -11.57 10.37 -5.70
C LEU A 203 -11.96 9.19 -6.58
N ARG A 204 -11.13 8.90 -7.60
CA ARG A 204 -11.21 7.63 -8.29
C ARG A 204 -10.33 6.61 -7.54
N LEU A 205 -10.85 5.43 -7.33
CA LEU A 205 -10.03 4.31 -6.91
C LEU A 205 -9.17 3.88 -8.11
N PRO A 206 -7.83 3.86 -8.00
CA PRO A 206 -6.98 3.34 -9.06
C PRO A 206 -7.36 1.89 -9.39
N SER A 207 -7.48 1.57 -10.68
CA SER A 207 -7.98 0.26 -11.14
C SER A 207 -7.11 -0.93 -10.72
N GLU A 208 -5.87 -0.65 -10.36
CA GLU A 208 -4.94 -1.67 -9.86
C GLU A 208 -5.10 -1.97 -8.37
N MET A 209 -5.85 -1.17 -7.61
CA MET A 209 -5.98 -1.37 -6.16
C MET A 209 -6.98 -2.47 -5.78
N ALA A 210 -6.72 -3.09 -4.64
CA ALA A 210 -7.65 -4.02 -4.01
C ALA A 210 -8.94 -3.29 -3.64
N LEU A 211 -10.06 -3.78 -4.18
CA LEU A 211 -11.38 -3.17 -4.02
C LEU A 211 -12.06 -3.73 -2.76
N PRO A 212 -12.36 -2.89 -1.76
CA PRO A 212 -13.23 -3.29 -0.66
C PRO A 212 -14.69 -3.34 -1.12
N PRO A 213 -15.60 -3.98 -0.35
CA PRO A 213 -17.02 -3.99 -0.65
C PRO A 213 -17.61 -2.60 -0.82
N TYR A 214 -18.54 -2.44 -1.75
CA TYR A 214 -19.28 -1.18 -1.89
C TYR A 214 -20.13 -0.90 -0.67
N GLY A 215 -20.10 0.34 -0.21
CA GLY A 215 -20.80 0.75 0.98
C GLY A 215 -20.20 1.94 1.69
N VAL A 216 -20.60 2.14 2.92
CA VAL A 216 -20.18 3.27 3.75
C VAL A 216 -19.16 2.80 4.80
N TYR A 217 -18.12 3.61 4.98
CA TYR A 217 -17.00 3.36 5.87
C TYR A 217 -16.81 4.54 6.83
N ALA A 218 -16.47 4.26 8.07
CA ALA A 218 -15.84 5.23 8.95
C ALA A 218 -14.37 5.38 8.54
N THR A 219 -13.95 6.62 8.26
CA THR A 219 -12.64 6.91 7.70
C THR A 219 -11.99 8.12 8.36
N ARG A 220 -10.68 8.20 8.21
CA ARG A 220 -9.90 9.39 8.54
C ARG A 220 -9.29 9.93 7.25
N VAL A 221 -9.43 11.22 7.00
CA VAL A 221 -8.89 11.88 5.81
C VAL A 221 -7.76 12.80 6.21
N LEU A 222 -6.57 12.54 5.66
CA LEU A 222 -5.40 13.38 5.88
C LEU A 222 -5.20 14.28 4.67
N VAL A 223 -5.09 15.58 4.93
CA VAL A 223 -4.85 16.61 3.92
C VAL A 223 -4.08 17.77 4.52
N ASP A 224 -3.05 18.27 3.82
CA ASP A 224 -2.21 19.39 4.26
C ASP A 224 -1.70 19.24 5.71
N GLY A 225 -1.34 18.01 6.12
CA GLY A 225 -0.85 17.70 7.47
C GLY A 225 -1.91 17.71 8.57
N LYS A 226 -3.20 17.85 8.22
CA LYS A 226 -4.33 17.79 9.16
C LYS A 226 -5.14 16.52 8.94
N SER A 227 -5.75 16.02 10.01
CA SER A 227 -6.61 14.84 10.01
C SER A 227 -8.05 15.23 10.31
N TYR A 228 -9.00 14.68 9.54
CA TYR A 228 -10.44 14.87 9.69
C TYR A 228 -11.13 13.51 9.67
N ILE A 229 -12.09 13.29 10.54
CA ILE A 229 -12.95 12.12 10.48
C ILE A 229 -13.99 12.31 9.37
N ALA A 230 -14.35 11.22 8.70
CA ALA A 230 -15.29 11.25 7.59
C ALA A 230 -16.15 9.99 7.51
N ALA A 231 -17.37 10.12 7.04
CA ALA A 231 -18.18 9.02 6.57
C ALA A 231 -17.98 8.91 5.04
N THR A 232 -17.42 7.81 4.57
CA THR A 232 -16.98 7.67 3.18
C THR A 232 -17.80 6.62 2.45
N ASN A 233 -18.43 7.00 1.33
CA ASN A 233 -19.06 6.05 0.43
C ASN A 233 -18.05 5.56 -0.61
N ILE A 234 -18.01 4.23 -0.81
CA ILE A 234 -17.30 3.58 -1.91
C ILE A 234 -18.33 2.89 -2.78
N GLY A 235 -18.39 3.23 -4.06
CA GLY A 235 -19.39 2.67 -4.97
C GLY A 235 -19.14 3.01 -6.44
N VAL A 236 -20.00 2.53 -7.31
CA VAL A 236 -19.95 2.82 -8.75
C VAL A 236 -21.07 3.79 -9.10
N LYS A 237 -20.70 4.93 -9.71
CA LYS A 237 -21.72 5.83 -10.25
C LYS A 237 -22.38 5.19 -11.48
N PRO A 238 -23.72 5.11 -11.54
CA PRO A 238 -24.41 4.65 -12.73
C PRO A 238 -24.35 5.72 -13.82
N THR A 239 -23.22 5.86 -14.50
CA THR A 239 -23.08 6.76 -15.65
C THR A 239 -22.55 5.99 -16.85
N PHE A 240 -23.30 6.06 -17.94
CA PHE A 240 -23.06 5.39 -19.22
C PHE A 240 -21.80 5.84 -19.97
N VAL A 241 -21.01 6.79 -19.43
CA VAL A 241 -19.92 7.46 -20.17
C VAL A 241 -18.53 7.03 -19.75
N ASP A 242 -18.30 6.56 -18.50
CA ASP A 242 -16.93 6.32 -17.97
C ASP A 242 -16.65 4.87 -17.52
N GLY A 243 -17.38 3.89 -18.05
CA GLY A 243 -17.11 2.47 -17.76
C GLY A 243 -17.30 2.04 -16.30
N GLY A 244 -17.88 2.90 -15.44
CA GLY A 244 -18.27 2.51 -14.08
C GLY A 244 -17.10 2.28 -13.11
N ALA A 245 -15.99 3.02 -13.25
CA ALA A 245 -14.89 2.93 -12.27
C ALA A 245 -15.37 3.28 -10.85
N PRO A 246 -14.96 2.52 -9.81
CA PRO A 246 -15.32 2.80 -8.43
C PRO A 246 -14.83 4.20 -8.00
N THR A 247 -15.68 4.91 -7.27
CA THR A 247 -15.37 6.21 -6.67
C THR A 247 -15.35 6.09 -5.16
N ILE A 248 -14.55 6.93 -4.53
CA ILE A 248 -14.47 7.11 -3.09
C ILE A 248 -14.95 8.53 -2.81
N GLU A 249 -15.99 8.64 -1.99
CA GLU A 249 -16.66 9.91 -1.70
C GLU A 249 -16.66 10.19 -0.18
N PRO A 250 -15.55 10.73 0.37
CA PRO A 250 -15.50 11.15 1.74
C PRO A 250 -16.40 12.36 2.01
N HIS A 251 -17.23 12.25 3.04
CA HIS A 251 -17.90 13.35 3.67
C HIS A 251 -17.13 13.71 4.96
N LEU A 252 -16.27 14.74 4.87
CA LEU A 252 -15.46 15.20 6.01
C LEU A 252 -16.37 15.90 7.02
N LEU A 253 -16.32 15.44 8.27
CA LEU A 253 -17.07 16.05 9.36
C LEU A 253 -16.33 17.29 9.88
N ASP A 254 -17.11 18.35 10.18
CA ASP A 254 -16.59 19.61 10.73
C ASP A 254 -15.52 20.29 9.86
N PHE A 255 -15.52 19.98 8.55
CA PHE A 255 -14.63 20.60 7.57
C PHE A 255 -15.36 21.69 6.78
N SER A 256 -14.69 22.81 6.61
CA SER A 256 -15.10 23.87 5.68
C SER A 256 -13.90 24.31 4.85
N GLY A 257 -14.00 24.25 3.54
CA GLY A 257 -12.91 24.64 2.64
C GLY A 257 -13.01 23.98 1.28
N ASP A 258 -12.03 24.24 0.43
CA ASP A 258 -11.89 23.65 -0.89
C ASP A 258 -10.75 22.65 -0.90
N LEU A 259 -11.03 21.43 -1.38
CA LEU A 259 -10.08 20.34 -1.51
C LEU A 259 -9.75 19.97 -2.97
N TYR A 260 -10.37 20.65 -3.94
CA TYR A 260 -10.13 20.33 -5.36
C TYR A 260 -8.67 20.47 -5.75
N GLY A 261 -8.16 19.47 -6.47
CA GLY A 261 -6.76 19.40 -6.89
C GLY A 261 -5.77 19.07 -5.79
N LYS A 262 -6.22 18.94 -4.54
CA LYS A 262 -5.35 18.53 -3.44
C LYS A 262 -5.20 17.01 -3.40
N MET A 263 -4.02 16.57 -2.99
CA MET A 263 -3.77 15.18 -2.66
C MET A 263 -4.32 14.91 -1.25
N ILE A 264 -5.10 13.84 -1.11
CA ILE A 264 -5.60 13.38 0.19
C ILE A 264 -5.33 11.90 0.36
N HIS A 265 -5.25 11.49 1.63
CA HIS A 265 -5.13 10.09 2.03
C HIS A 265 -6.39 9.72 2.82
N VAL A 266 -7.12 8.73 2.34
CA VAL A 266 -8.35 8.23 2.96
C VAL A 266 -8.03 6.91 3.64
N GLU A 267 -7.96 6.92 4.95
CA GLU A 267 -7.75 5.75 5.80
C GLU A 267 -9.08 5.09 6.11
N LEU A 268 -9.28 3.83 5.70
CA LEU A 268 -10.47 3.05 5.97
C LEU A 268 -10.32 2.34 7.32
N HIS A 269 -11.15 2.70 8.29
CA HIS A 269 -11.08 2.13 9.64
C HIS A 269 -12.14 1.05 9.87
N LYS A 270 -13.39 1.29 9.45
CA LYS A 270 -14.49 0.35 9.70
C LYS A 270 -15.53 0.37 8.59
N PHE A 271 -16.00 -0.80 8.17
CA PHE A 271 -17.17 -0.94 7.30
C PHE A 271 -18.43 -0.74 8.14
N LEU A 272 -19.27 0.21 7.77
CA LEU A 272 -20.51 0.54 8.50
C LEU A 272 -21.71 -0.18 7.93
N ARG A 273 -21.90 -0.15 6.61
CA ARG A 273 -23.03 -0.81 5.92
C ARG A 273 -22.77 -0.92 4.42
N PRO A 274 -23.44 -1.87 3.73
CA PRO A 274 -23.44 -1.93 2.27
C PRO A 274 -24.18 -0.74 1.63
N GLU A 275 -24.00 -0.57 0.32
CA GLU A 275 -24.88 0.30 -0.48
C GLU A 275 -26.32 -0.22 -0.41
N MET A 276 -27.26 0.71 -0.36
CA MET A 276 -28.68 0.39 -0.31
C MET A 276 -29.52 1.46 -1.00
N GLN A 277 -30.67 1.07 -1.51
CA GLN A 277 -31.68 2.00 -2.04
C GLN A 277 -32.56 2.50 -0.91
N PHE A 278 -32.97 3.76 -0.99
CA PHE A 278 -33.85 4.37 0.01
C PHE A 278 -35.20 4.70 -0.60
N GLU A 279 -36.26 4.41 0.13
CA GLU A 279 -37.65 4.65 -0.29
C GLU A 279 -38.02 6.14 -0.25
N SER A 280 -37.28 6.95 0.52
CA SER A 280 -37.51 8.38 0.66
C SER A 280 -36.22 9.16 0.94
N VAL A 281 -36.27 10.47 0.71
CA VAL A 281 -35.16 11.40 1.06
C VAL A 281 -34.96 11.43 2.58
N GLU A 282 -36.02 11.28 3.37
CA GLU A 282 -35.95 11.23 4.82
C GLU A 282 -35.23 9.96 5.32
N ALA A 283 -35.52 8.79 4.72
CA ALA A 283 -34.82 7.55 5.03
C ALA A 283 -33.31 7.65 4.70
N LEU A 284 -32.97 8.26 3.56
CA LEU A 284 -31.57 8.53 3.19
C LEU A 284 -30.90 9.45 4.22
N LYS A 285 -31.55 10.54 4.64
CA LYS A 285 -31.03 11.48 5.63
C LYS A 285 -30.76 10.79 6.97
N ASN A 286 -31.72 10.03 7.47
CA ASN A 286 -31.58 9.27 8.72
C ASN A 286 -30.40 8.28 8.65
N ALA A 287 -30.20 7.60 7.52
CA ALA A 287 -29.08 6.69 7.34
C ALA A 287 -27.73 7.43 7.32
N ILE A 288 -27.66 8.62 6.73
CA ILE A 288 -26.45 9.46 6.75
C ILE A 288 -26.16 9.95 8.18
N ASP A 289 -27.17 10.44 8.91
CA ASP A 289 -27.01 10.90 10.28
C ASP A 289 -26.52 9.75 11.19
N GLU A 290 -27.02 8.54 10.99
CA GLU A 290 -26.56 7.34 11.69
C GLU A 290 -25.12 6.97 11.34
N ASN A 291 -24.70 7.04 10.05
CA ASN A 291 -23.31 6.80 9.66
C ASN A 291 -22.36 7.84 10.30
N ILE A 292 -22.79 9.10 10.37
CA ILE A 292 -22.01 10.19 11.00
C ILE A 292 -21.88 9.90 12.51
N ARG A 293 -22.97 9.50 13.17
CA ARG A 293 -22.95 9.14 14.59
C ARG A 293 -21.98 8.00 14.85
N GLN A 294 -22.10 6.88 14.12
CA GLN A 294 -21.22 5.73 14.27
C GLN A 294 -19.76 6.07 14.00
N THR A 295 -19.49 6.95 13.02
CA THR A 295 -18.14 7.45 12.76
C THR A 295 -17.60 8.26 13.93
N ARG A 296 -18.41 9.18 14.50
CA ARG A 296 -17.99 9.96 15.66
C ARG A 296 -17.73 9.08 16.89
N ASP A 297 -18.61 8.12 17.14
CA ASP A 297 -18.49 7.20 18.27
C ASP A 297 -17.19 6.39 18.17
N LEU A 298 -16.86 5.86 16.98
CA LEU A 298 -15.62 5.11 16.74
C LEU A 298 -14.37 5.92 17.09
N PHE A 299 -14.30 7.18 16.66
CA PHE A 299 -13.11 8.02 16.86
C PHE A 299 -13.12 8.82 18.17
N ALA A 300 -14.20 8.77 18.96
CA ALA A 300 -14.23 9.33 20.29
C ALA A 300 -13.57 8.42 21.34
N GLU A 301 -13.40 7.12 21.02
CA GLU A 301 -12.77 6.11 21.88
C GLU A 301 -11.24 6.04 21.71
N GLU A 302 -10.67 6.76 20.71
CA GLU A 302 -9.23 6.91 20.48
C GLU A 302 -8.65 8.14 21.19
#